data_4a85eef79f6eb78df6137a1fe50ed4af
#
_entry.id   4a85eef79f6eb78df6137a1fe50ed4af
#
_cell.length_a   1.000
_cell.length_b   1.000
_cell.length_c   1.000
_cell.angle_alpha   90.00
_cell.angle_beta   90.00
_cell.angle_gamma   90.00
#
_symmetry.space_group_name_H-M   'P 1'
#
loop_
_entity.id
_entity.type
_entity.pdbx_description
1 polymer ?
#
loop_
_entity_poly.entity_id
_entity_poly.type
_entity_poly.pdbx_seq_one_letter_code
_entity_poly.pdbx_strand_id
1 'polypeptide(L)'
;MDDSIMDIKEIMKLCKLNEEEMAKYLDLSKNLDHKTDHSRAYRTMMNQTRRELLKYIGTDIRTDRQIEIEFQTDIEQLRYHLSMLEQLFYIMNTESGWKATPRGIGFLENAIMGE
;
A
#
# COMPACT_ATOMS: atom_id res chain seq x y z
N MET A 1 -10.40 -2.17 25.18
CA MET A 1 -10.07 -2.36 23.77
C MET A 1 -9.90 -1.02 23.11
N ASP A 2 -8.81 -0.83 22.40
CA ASP A 2 -8.54 0.44 21.75
C ASP A 2 -9.27 0.51 20.41
N ASP A 3 -10.25 1.38 20.31
CA ASP A 3 -11.05 1.54 19.09
C ASP A 3 -10.35 2.41 18.04
N SER A 4 -9.16 2.92 18.36
CA SER A 4 -8.42 3.78 17.43
C SER A 4 -7.71 2.99 16.33
N ILE A 5 -7.64 1.66 16.47
CA ILE A 5 -6.97 0.79 15.48
C ILE A 5 -8.03 -0.02 14.75
N MET A 6 -7.99 0.06 13.41
CA MET A 6 -8.94 -0.68 12.58
C MET A 6 -8.71 -2.19 12.72
N ASP A 7 -9.81 -2.93 12.91
CA ASP A 7 -9.82 -4.38 12.98
C ASP A 7 -9.36 -4.96 11.63
N ILE A 8 -8.61 -6.05 11.67
CA ILE A 8 -8.12 -6.72 10.47
C ILE A 8 -9.26 -7.13 9.54
N LYS A 9 -10.41 -7.49 10.08
CA LYS A 9 -11.59 -7.84 9.28
C LYS A 9 -12.11 -6.64 8.49
N GLU A 10 -12.08 -5.47 9.11
CA GLU A 10 -12.50 -4.23 8.44
C GLU A 10 -11.52 -3.85 7.35
N ILE A 11 -10.22 -4.01 7.61
CA ILE A 11 -9.18 -3.77 6.62
C ILE A 11 -9.39 -4.68 5.40
N MET A 12 -9.67 -5.96 5.64
CA MET A 12 -9.90 -6.92 4.57
C MET A 12 -11.12 -6.57 3.73
N LYS A 13 -12.16 -6.00 4.34
CA LYS A 13 -13.35 -5.53 3.62
C LYS A 13 -13.06 -4.35 2.70
N LEU A 14 -12.17 -3.47 3.12
CA LEU A 14 -11.79 -2.29 2.33
C LEU A 14 -10.84 -2.64 1.19
N CYS A 15 -10.16 -3.76 1.30
CA CYS A 15 -9.15 -4.17 0.32
C CYS A 15 -9.79 -4.58 -1.00
N LYS A 16 -9.26 -4.07 -2.11
CA LYS A 16 -9.79 -4.35 -3.44
C LYS A 16 -9.13 -5.55 -4.11
N LEU A 17 -8.21 -6.24 -3.43
CA LEU A 17 -7.59 -7.45 -4.00
C LEU A 17 -8.63 -8.54 -4.16
N ASN A 18 -8.61 -9.21 -5.32
CA ASN A 18 -9.45 -10.39 -5.51
C ASN A 18 -8.82 -11.61 -4.82
N GLU A 19 -9.47 -12.77 -4.91
CA GLU A 19 -9.00 -13.98 -4.22
C GLU A 19 -7.60 -14.39 -4.65
N GLU A 20 -7.31 -14.36 -5.96
CA GLU A 20 -5.99 -14.71 -6.48
C GLU A 20 -4.93 -13.75 -6.00
N GLU A 21 -5.23 -12.47 -6.06
CA GLU A 21 -4.30 -11.41 -5.65
C GLU A 21 -4.03 -11.50 -4.15
N MET A 22 -5.07 -11.74 -3.37
CA MET A 22 -4.93 -11.91 -1.92
C MET A 22 -4.06 -13.12 -1.59
N ALA A 23 -4.29 -14.24 -2.27
CA ALA A 23 -3.49 -15.44 -2.06
C ALA A 23 -2.01 -15.18 -2.38
N LYS A 24 -1.74 -14.47 -3.47
CA LYS A 24 -0.39 -14.10 -3.86
C LYS A 24 0.26 -13.20 -2.81
N TYR A 25 -0.47 -12.20 -2.33
CA TYR A 25 0.02 -11.31 -1.28
C TYR A 25 0.38 -12.07 -0.02
N LEU A 26 -0.50 -12.94 0.45
CA LEU A 26 -0.27 -13.73 1.66
C LEU A 26 0.93 -14.66 1.51
N ASP A 27 1.08 -15.27 0.34
CA ASP A 27 2.20 -16.17 0.08
C ASP A 27 3.53 -15.42 0.05
N LEU A 28 3.59 -14.30 -0.65
CA LEU A 28 4.82 -13.52 -0.78
C LEU A 28 5.24 -12.86 0.53
N SER A 29 4.27 -12.43 1.33
CA SER A 29 4.57 -11.67 2.56
C SER A 29 4.83 -12.55 3.78
N LYS A 30 4.52 -13.85 3.72
CA LYS A 30 4.65 -14.73 4.89
C LYS A 30 6.10 -14.91 5.37
N ASN A 31 7.07 -14.68 4.51
CA ASN A 31 8.49 -14.88 4.82
C ASN A 31 9.23 -13.60 5.15
N LEU A 32 8.51 -12.51 5.44
CA LEU A 32 9.17 -11.25 5.81
C LEU A 32 9.97 -11.40 7.11
N ASP A 33 11.21 -10.90 7.06
CA ASP A 33 12.03 -10.78 8.27
C ASP A 33 11.56 -9.52 9.00
N HIS A 34 10.84 -9.71 10.09
CA HIS A 34 10.20 -8.61 10.82
C HIS A 34 11.17 -7.48 11.20
N LYS A 35 12.38 -7.83 11.60
CA LYS A 35 13.35 -6.84 12.05
C LYS A 35 13.85 -5.98 10.89
N THR A 36 14.30 -6.62 9.82
CA THR A 36 14.77 -5.94 8.61
C THR A 36 13.63 -5.19 7.94
N ASP A 37 12.45 -5.82 7.89
CA ASP A 37 11.26 -5.24 7.30
C ASP A 37 10.84 -3.96 7.99
N HIS A 38 10.82 -3.96 9.32
CA HIS A 38 10.42 -2.78 10.09
C HIS A 38 11.31 -1.57 9.78
N SER A 39 12.62 -1.78 9.73
CA SER A 39 13.58 -0.73 9.42
C SER A 39 13.40 -0.20 8.00
N ARG A 40 13.24 -1.10 7.02
CA ARG A 40 13.05 -0.72 5.62
C ARG A 40 11.72 0.00 5.42
N ALA A 41 10.68 -0.51 6.07
CA ALA A 41 9.35 0.09 5.99
C ALA A 41 9.35 1.52 6.53
N TYR A 42 9.97 1.72 7.68
CA TYR A 42 10.08 3.04 8.28
C TYR A 42 10.75 4.03 7.32
N ARG A 43 11.92 3.66 6.78
CA ARG A 43 12.64 4.53 5.85
C ARG A 43 11.85 4.81 4.57
N THR A 44 11.20 3.78 4.03
CA THR A 44 10.40 3.91 2.83
C THR A 44 9.26 4.90 3.03
N MET A 45 8.59 4.81 4.18
CA MET A 45 7.41 5.62 4.44
C MET A 45 7.74 7.00 5.00
N MET A 46 9.02 7.33 5.21
CA MET A 46 9.41 8.69 5.52
C MET A 46 9.36 9.60 4.28
N ASN A 47 9.33 9.03 3.10
CA ASN A 47 9.25 9.80 1.86
C ASN A 47 7.82 10.27 1.63
N GLN A 48 7.63 11.58 1.50
CA GLN A 48 6.30 12.18 1.35
C GLN A 48 5.60 11.71 0.07
N THR A 49 6.32 11.62 -1.03
CA THR A 49 5.75 11.18 -2.30
C THR A 49 5.17 9.76 -2.19
N ARG A 50 5.90 8.87 -1.53
CA ARG A 50 5.43 7.50 -1.32
C ARG A 50 4.19 7.45 -0.47
N ARG A 51 4.13 8.25 0.60
CA ARG A 51 2.93 8.33 1.43
C ARG A 51 1.74 8.86 0.65
N GLU A 52 1.96 9.86 -0.19
CA GLU A 52 0.91 10.42 -1.02
C GLU A 52 0.43 9.43 -2.07
N LEU A 53 1.34 8.65 -2.66
CA LEU A 53 0.96 7.60 -3.60
C LEU A 53 0.09 6.54 -2.92
N LEU A 54 0.51 6.07 -1.76
CA LEU A 54 -0.27 5.08 -1.03
C LEU A 54 -1.64 5.64 -0.65
N LYS A 55 -1.68 6.90 -0.21
CA LYS A 55 -2.91 7.57 0.15
C LYS A 55 -3.86 7.72 -1.04
N TYR A 56 -3.33 8.07 -2.21
CA TYR A 56 -4.15 8.21 -3.40
C TYR A 56 -4.72 6.86 -3.87
N ILE A 57 -3.90 5.82 -3.83
CA ILE A 57 -4.36 4.47 -4.17
C ILE A 57 -5.42 4.03 -3.13
N GLY A 58 -5.09 4.15 -1.85
CA GLY A 58 -6.03 3.97 -0.75
C GLY A 58 -6.86 2.70 -0.88
N THR A 59 -8.18 2.85 -0.79
CA THR A 59 -9.12 1.74 -0.95
C THR A 59 -9.70 1.66 -2.37
N ASP A 60 -9.11 2.40 -3.29
CA ASP A 60 -9.54 2.39 -4.70
C ASP A 60 -8.55 1.61 -5.57
N ILE A 61 -8.90 1.51 -6.85
CA ILE A 61 -8.02 0.93 -7.86
C ILE A 61 -7.56 2.08 -8.73
N ARG A 62 -6.24 2.26 -8.88
CA ARG A 62 -5.69 3.37 -9.65
C ARG A 62 -4.81 2.88 -10.78
N THR A 63 -5.12 3.34 -12.00
CA THR A 63 -4.29 3.03 -13.16
C THR A 63 -3.09 3.98 -13.20
N ASP A 64 -2.08 3.60 -14.00
CA ASP A 64 -0.93 4.49 -14.23
C ASP A 64 -1.38 5.86 -14.70
N ARG A 65 -2.36 5.91 -15.61
CA ARG A 65 -2.86 7.15 -16.17
C ARG A 65 -3.52 8.04 -15.11
N GLN A 66 -4.29 7.44 -14.22
CA GLN A 66 -4.92 8.19 -13.12
C GLN A 66 -3.87 8.78 -12.19
N ILE A 67 -2.81 8.01 -11.91
CA ILE A 67 -1.71 8.48 -11.06
C ILE A 67 -0.98 9.63 -11.74
N GLU A 68 -0.70 9.51 -13.04
CA GLU A 68 -0.06 10.59 -13.80
C GLU A 68 -0.84 11.89 -13.71
N ILE A 69 -2.15 11.80 -13.88
CA ILE A 69 -3.02 12.99 -13.85
C ILE A 69 -3.02 13.60 -12.45
N GLU A 70 -3.20 12.77 -11.43
CA GLU A 70 -3.25 13.26 -10.05
C GLU A 70 -1.94 13.92 -9.63
N PHE A 71 -0.81 13.31 -9.97
CA PHE A 71 0.50 13.79 -9.54
C PHE A 71 1.14 14.77 -10.54
N GLN A 72 0.47 14.99 -11.67
CA GLN A 72 0.93 15.93 -12.71
C GLN A 72 2.35 15.63 -13.15
N THR A 73 2.64 14.34 -13.35
CA THR A 73 3.96 13.88 -13.78
C THR A 73 3.84 12.57 -14.53
N ASP A 74 4.88 12.24 -15.28
CA ASP A 74 4.98 10.99 -16.03
C ASP A 74 5.11 9.82 -15.03
N ILE A 75 4.46 8.70 -15.33
CA ILE A 75 4.53 7.52 -14.46
C ILE A 75 5.97 7.05 -14.27
N GLU A 76 6.84 7.24 -15.27
CA GLU A 76 8.24 6.85 -15.15
C GLU A 76 8.97 7.59 -14.03
N GLN A 77 8.56 8.82 -13.74
CA GLN A 77 9.12 9.60 -12.63
C GLN A 77 8.72 9.03 -11.27
N LEU A 78 7.60 8.33 -11.22
CA LEU A 78 7.07 7.75 -9.97
C LEU A 78 7.38 6.26 -9.84
N ARG A 79 7.93 5.64 -10.89
CA ARG A 79 8.12 4.18 -10.91
C ARG A 79 9.00 3.68 -9.77
N TYR A 80 10.04 4.41 -9.43
CA TYR A 80 10.91 4.03 -8.32
C TYR A 80 10.12 3.99 -7.00
N HIS A 81 9.30 5.00 -6.76
CA HIS A 81 8.49 5.07 -5.54
C HIS A 81 7.44 3.97 -5.49
N LEU A 82 6.78 3.72 -6.63
CA LEU A 82 5.81 2.62 -6.72
C LEU A 82 6.48 1.27 -6.47
N SER A 83 7.67 1.08 -7.03
CA SER A 83 8.44 -0.14 -6.85
C SER A 83 8.82 -0.37 -5.38
N MET A 84 9.23 0.69 -4.69
CA MET A 84 9.58 0.60 -3.27
C MET A 84 8.37 0.21 -2.42
N LEU A 85 7.21 0.78 -2.73
CA LEU A 85 5.97 0.44 -2.03
C LEU A 85 5.57 -1.01 -2.30
N GLU A 86 5.72 -1.45 -3.55
CA GLU A 86 5.36 -2.83 -3.92
C GLU A 86 6.29 -3.85 -3.26
N GLN A 87 7.59 -3.57 -3.24
CA GLN A 87 8.57 -4.48 -2.64
C GLN A 87 8.33 -4.72 -1.15
N LEU A 88 7.73 -3.75 -0.47
CA LEU A 88 7.40 -3.86 0.95
C LEU A 88 5.95 -4.26 1.18
N PHE A 89 5.25 -4.65 0.13
CA PHE A 89 3.90 -5.20 0.18
C PHE A 89 2.84 -4.20 0.67
N TYR A 90 3.06 -2.91 0.43
CA TYR A 90 2.04 -1.91 0.70
C TYR A 90 1.04 -1.79 -0.44
N ILE A 91 1.50 -2.00 -1.67
CA ILE A 91 0.64 -1.97 -2.86
C ILE A 91 0.97 -3.16 -3.76
N MET A 92 0.08 -3.42 -4.69
CA MET A 92 0.25 -4.50 -5.66
C MET A 92 -0.23 -4.01 -7.03
N ASN A 93 0.58 -4.25 -8.06
CA ASN A 93 0.18 -3.95 -9.43
C ASN A 93 -0.63 -5.12 -9.96
N THR A 94 -1.84 -4.85 -10.39
CA THR A 94 -2.77 -5.88 -10.87
C THR A 94 -3.22 -5.55 -12.28
N GLU A 95 -3.96 -6.47 -12.91
CA GLU A 95 -4.49 -6.25 -14.26
C GLU A 95 -5.40 -5.01 -14.31
N SER A 96 -6.09 -4.73 -13.21
CA SER A 96 -7.01 -3.59 -13.12
C SER A 96 -6.33 -2.28 -12.75
N GLY A 97 -5.08 -2.34 -12.29
CA GLY A 97 -4.33 -1.18 -11.83
C GLY A 97 -3.67 -1.44 -10.49
N TRP A 98 -3.22 -0.38 -9.85
CA TRP A 98 -2.58 -0.45 -8.54
C TRP A 98 -3.63 -0.54 -7.44
N LYS A 99 -3.41 -1.44 -6.50
CA LYS A 99 -4.31 -1.65 -5.35
C LYS A 99 -3.47 -1.69 -4.08
N ALA A 100 -4.01 -1.13 -3.00
CA ALA A 100 -3.37 -1.27 -1.69
C ALA A 100 -3.63 -2.67 -1.13
N THR A 101 -2.63 -3.22 -0.47
CA THR A 101 -2.74 -4.49 0.24
C THR A 101 -3.33 -4.25 1.62
N PRO A 102 -3.70 -5.31 2.36
CA PRO A 102 -4.12 -5.13 3.75
C PRO A 102 -3.08 -4.38 4.59
N ARG A 103 -1.79 -4.62 4.34
CA ARG A 103 -0.71 -3.91 5.02
C ARG A 103 -0.74 -2.41 4.70
N GLY A 104 -0.95 -2.07 3.43
CA GLY A 104 -1.03 -0.67 3.00
C GLY A 104 -2.21 0.05 3.62
N ILE A 105 -3.38 -0.59 3.62
CA ILE A 105 -4.58 -0.02 4.21
C ILE A 105 -4.39 0.16 5.72
N GLY A 106 -3.83 -0.86 6.39
CA GLY A 106 -3.55 -0.79 7.81
C GLY A 106 -2.62 0.37 8.17
N PHE A 107 -1.60 0.59 7.35
CA PHE A 107 -0.69 1.71 7.56
C PHE A 107 -1.44 3.05 7.46
N LEU A 108 -2.27 3.22 6.44
CA LEU A 108 -3.02 4.46 6.24
C LEU A 108 -3.96 4.75 7.41
N GLU A 109 -4.71 3.74 7.83
CA GLU A 109 -5.67 3.91 8.92
C GLU A 109 -4.97 4.21 10.24
N ASN A 110 -3.90 3.49 10.54
CA ASN A 110 -3.17 3.70 11.77
C ASN A 110 -2.41 5.02 11.80
N ALA A 111 -1.85 5.42 10.66
CA ALA A 111 -1.13 6.70 10.55
C ALA A 111 -2.08 7.87 10.77
N ILE A 112 -3.28 7.80 10.20
CA ILE A 112 -4.29 8.85 10.36
C ILE A 112 -4.72 8.94 11.83
N MET A 113 -4.93 7.81 12.46
CA MET A 113 -5.39 7.76 13.85
C MET A 113 -4.27 8.04 14.86
N GLY A 114 -3.03 7.86 14.45
CA GLY A 114 -1.87 8.12 15.29
C GLY A 114 -1.46 9.59 15.38
N GLU A 115 -2.07 10.40 14.55
CA GLU A 115 -1.85 11.85 14.61
C GLU A 115 -2.72 12.47 15.69
#